data_201b98a4704d038378539e253aba7e4b
#
_entry.id   201b98a4704d038378539e253aba7e4b
#
_cell.length_a   1.000
_cell.length_b   1.000
_cell.length_c   1.000
_cell.angle_alpha   90.00
_cell.angle_beta   90.00
_cell.angle_gamma   90.00
#
_symmetry.space_group_name_H-M   'P 1'
#
loop_
_entity.id
_entity.type
_entity.pdbx_description
1 polymer ?
#
loop_
_entity_poly.entity_id
_entity_poly.type
_entity_poly.pdbx_seq_one_letter_code
_entity_poly.pdbx_strand_id
1 'polypeptide(L)'
;MSTPHPPDDTRRRAGHWLDRLNARHPWNHNEAFHPWILTRLPARRGRALDLGCGRGELAALLAERFEHVHGTDIDPAMREAATRRCAGLPNVSIDDARLGQLAEGEGVDLVTMVAVLHHLDLDEALRQVAAILRPGGRFLCVGLARPAGPGDLAWEAASVVTNPVIGYVRHPWVSQGPPPWGKVPMADPAESVGAIRRAARTALPGARIRRRLGFRYTLEWTNPGVPGRAAVA
;
A
#
# COMPACT_ATOMS: atom_id res chain seq x y z
N MET A 1 -47.00 17.99 2.59
CA MET A 1 -46.51 17.14 1.47
C MET A 1 -45.36 17.86 0.84
N SER A 2 -44.11 17.50 1.22
CA SER A 2 -42.88 18.10 0.66
C SER A 2 -42.45 17.24 -0.52
N THR A 3 -42.39 17.84 -1.70
CA THR A 3 -41.89 17.21 -2.92
C THR A 3 -40.39 16.94 -2.77
N PRO A 4 -39.87 15.75 -3.09
CA PRO A 4 -38.45 15.48 -3.08
C PRO A 4 -37.79 16.27 -4.23
N HIS A 5 -36.79 17.05 -3.88
CA HIS A 5 -35.94 17.75 -4.85
C HIS A 5 -35.16 16.69 -5.68
N PRO A 6 -35.18 16.78 -7.04
CA PRO A 6 -34.41 15.83 -7.84
C PRO A 6 -32.91 16.00 -7.57
N PRO A 7 -32.14 14.92 -7.48
CA PRO A 7 -30.69 15.02 -7.27
C PRO A 7 -30.07 15.73 -8.48
N ASP A 8 -29.22 16.71 -8.16
CA ASP A 8 -28.53 17.63 -9.06
C ASP A 8 -27.82 16.87 -10.20
N ASP A 9 -28.42 16.97 -11.40
CA ASP A 9 -27.97 16.30 -12.64
C ASP A 9 -26.55 16.75 -13.05
N THR A 10 -26.14 17.91 -12.59
CA THR A 10 -24.80 18.51 -12.83
C THR A 10 -23.70 17.75 -12.11
N ARG A 11 -23.95 17.27 -10.87
CA ARG A 11 -22.98 16.45 -10.11
C ARG A 11 -22.79 15.07 -10.72
N ARG A 12 -23.88 14.46 -11.20
CA ARG A 12 -23.82 13.17 -11.91
C ARG A 12 -23.04 13.29 -13.24
N ARG A 13 -23.26 14.36 -14.00
CA ARG A 13 -22.56 14.61 -15.28
C ARG A 13 -21.06 14.86 -15.07
N ALA A 14 -20.69 15.63 -14.05
CA ALA A 14 -19.28 15.86 -13.70
C ALA A 14 -18.58 14.56 -13.26
N GLY A 15 -19.23 13.71 -12.46
CA GLY A 15 -18.73 12.40 -12.08
C GLY A 15 -18.46 11.50 -13.29
N HIS A 16 -19.43 11.37 -14.20
CA HIS A 16 -19.29 10.57 -15.42
C HIS A 16 -18.22 11.09 -16.40
N TRP A 17 -17.92 12.39 -16.40
CA TRP A 17 -16.85 12.94 -17.22
C TRP A 17 -15.47 12.59 -16.64
N LEU A 18 -15.30 12.72 -15.33
CA LEU A 18 -14.06 12.34 -14.63
C LEU A 18 -13.79 10.84 -14.74
N ASP A 19 -14.83 10.01 -14.62
CA ASP A 19 -14.72 8.56 -14.80
C ASP A 19 -14.26 8.19 -16.21
N ARG A 20 -14.81 8.89 -17.24
CA ARG A 20 -14.38 8.71 -18.63
C ARG A 20 -12.94 9.15 -18.87
N LEU A 21 -12.48 10.23 -18.24
CA LEU A 21 -11.08 10.65 -18.32
C LEU A 21 -10.15 9.65 -17.64
N ASN A 22 -10.50 9.17 -16.46
CA ASN A 22 -9.74 8.14 -15.76
C ASN A 22 -9.67 6.83 -16.56
N ALA A 23 -10.77 6.45 -17.23
CA ALA A 23 -10.79 5.26 -18.08
C ALA A 23 -9.92 5.39 -19.34
N ARG A 24 -9.74 6.61 -19.85
CA ARG A 24 -8.86 6.86 -21.01
C ARG A 24 -7.38 6.83 -20.68
N HIS A 25 -7.01 7.21 -19.46
CA HIS A 25 -5.63 7.27 -18.97
C HIS A 25 -5.51 6.46 -17.65
N PRO A 26 -5.77 5.14 -17.70
CA PRO A 26 -5.73 4.32 -16.51
C PRO A 26 -4.30 4.25 -15.97
N TRP A 27 -4.13 4.47 -14.69
CA TRP A 27 -2.86 4.32 -14.02
C TRP A 27 -3.01 3.52 -12.72
N ASN A 28 -2.01 2.72 -12.42
CA ASN A 28 -2.02 1.95 -11.20
C ASN A 28 -1.58 2.82 -10.03
N HIS A 29 -2.54 3.20 -9.19
CA HIS A 29 -2.29 4.03 -8.00
C HIS A 29 -1.27 3.39 -7.06
N ASN A 30 -1.21 2.07 -6.98
CA ASN A 30 -0.30 1.34 -6.11
C ASN A 30 1.14 1.41 -6.64
N GLU A 31 1.35 1.13 -7.91
CA GLU A 31 2.66 1.20 -8.57
C GLU A 31 3.26 2.61 -8.52
N ALA A 32 2.44 3.64 -8.50
CA ALA A 32 2.88 5.03 -8.39
C ALA A 32 3.72 5.31 -7.14
N PHE A 33 3.61 4.47 -6.11
CA PHE A 33 4.35 4.60 -4.86
C PHE A 33 5.61 3.73 -4.80
N HIS A 34 5.88 2.86 -5.77
CA HIS A 34 7.11 2.07 -5.80
C HIS A 34 8.37 2.96 -5.71
N PRO A 35 8.51 4.07 -6.47
CA PRO A 35 9.66 4.96 -6.32
C PRO A 35 9.79 5.53 -4.90
N TRP A 36 8.67 5.85 -4.24
CA TRP A 36 8.69 6.32 -2.85
C TRP A 36 9.22 5.25 -1.89
N ILE A 37 8.84 3.99 -2.08
CA ILE A 37 9.35 2.85 -1.30
C ILE A 37 10.84 2.67 -1.56
N LEU A 38 11.25 2.60 -2.84
CA LEU A 38 12.62 2.33 -3.25
C LEU A 38 13.63 3.39 -2.78
N THR A 39 13.19 4.63 -2.57
CA THR A 39 14.06 5.70 -2.02
C THR A 39 14.18 5.65 -0.49
N ARG A 40 13.45 4.74 0.19
CA ARG A 40 13.34 4.64 1.66
C ARG A 40 13.72 3.29 2.23
N LEU A 41 14.42 2.48 1.47
CA LEU A 41 14.83 1.17 1.91
C LEU A 41 15.80 1.25 3.11
N PRO A 42 15.85 0.26 4.03
CA PRO A 42 16.79 0.23 5.15
C PRO A 42 18.23 0.12 4.66
N ALA A 43 19.20 0.36 5.52
CA ALA A 43 20.63 0.16 5.20
C ALA A 43 20.94 -1.33 4.98
N ARG A 44 20.42 -2.19 5.85
CA ARG A 44 20.54 -3.65 5.74
C ARG A 44 19.56 -4.16 4.69
N ARG A 45 20.02 -5.07 3.84
CA ARG A 45 19.28 -5.58 2.66
C ARG A 45 19.23 -7.11 2.60
N GLY A 46 19.24 -7.77 3.77
CA GLY A 46 19.17 -9.22 3.83
C GLY A 46 17.79 -9.74 3.41
N ARG A 47 16.72 -9.38 4.15
CA ARG A 47 15.38 -9.93 3.92
C ARG A 47 14.32 -8.85 3.80
N ALA A 48 13.51 -8.90 2.74
CA ALA A 48 12.32 -8.08 2.55
C ALA A 48 11.06 -8.96 2.53
N LEU A 49 9.99 -8.47 3.17
CA LEU A 49 8.65 -9.05 3.12
C LEU A 49 7.72 -8.05 2.41
N ASP A 50 7.11 -8.48 1.30
CA ASP A 50 6.08 -7.73 0.57
C ASP A 50 4.71 -8.37 0.84
N LEU A 51 3.97 -7.87 1.82
CA LEU A 51 2.70 -8.43 2.26
C LEU A 51 1.56 -7.93 1.38
N GLY A 52 0.80 -8.86 0.77
CA GLY A 52 -0.17 -8.56 -0.27
C GLY A 52 0.52 -8.10 -1.55
N CYS A 53 1.48 -8.89 -2.02
CA CYS A 53 2.37 -8.54 -3.14
C CYS A 53 1.63 -8.41 -4.48
N GLY A 54 0.35 -8.78 -4.54
CA GLY A 54 -0.45 -8.74 -5.76
C GLY A 54 0.21 -9.54 -6.88
N ARG A 55 0.50 -8.87 -7.99
CA ARG A 55 1.11 -9.48 -9.17
C ARG A 55 2.65 -9.47 -9.12
N GLY A 56 3.26 -9.14 -7.98
CA GLY A 56 4.69 -9.22 -7.74
C GLY A 56 5.53 -8.08 -8.33
N GLU A 57 4.90 -6.94 -8.72
CA GLU A 57 5.62 -5.79 -9.28
C GLU A 57 6.66 -5.24 -8.30
N LEU A 58 6.26 -5.00 -7.05
CA LEU A 58 7.16 -4.49 -6.03
C LEU A 58 8.17 -5.55 -5.61
N ALA A 59 7.75 -6.81 -5.44
CA ALA A 59 8.63 -7.91 -5.10
C ALA A 59 9.78 -8.06 -6.12
N ALA A 60 9.49 -7.97 -7.42
CA ALA A 60 10.51 -8.00 -8.46
C ALA A 60 11.51 -6.82 -8.37
N LEU A 61 11.03 -5.60 -8.07
CA LEU A 61 11.89 -4.43 -7.88
C LEU A 61 12.76 -4.52 -6.61
N LEU A 62 12.25 -5.17 -5.56
CA LEU A 62 12.98 -5.42 -4.33
C LEU A 62 14.05 -6.50 -4.51
N ALA A 63 13.83 -7.47 -5.38
CA ALA A 63 14.77 -8.54 -5.68
C ALA A 63 16.14 -8.04 -6.20
N GLU A 64 16.16 -6.90 -6.89
CA GLU A 64 17.40 -6.25 -7.33
C GLU A 64 18.20 -5.64 -6.16
N ARG A 65 17.64 -5.57 -4.96
CA ARG A 65 18.16 -4.76 -3.84
C ARG A 65 18.29 -5.52 -2.53
N PHE A 66 17.70 -6.71 -2.45
CA PHE A 66 17.71 -7.56 -1.26
C PHE A 66 18.26 -8.95 -1.60
N GLU A 67 18.91 -9.57 -0.64
CA GLU A 67 19.40 -10.95 -0.77
C GLU A 67 18.23 -11.93 -0.89
N HIS A 68 17.12 -11.69 -0.16
CA HIS A 68 15.90 -12.48 -0.21
C HIS A 68 14.67 -11.59 -0.16
N VAL A 69 13.68 -11.89 -1.01
CA VAL A 69 12.38 -11.25 -1.02
C VAL A 69 11.30 -12.31 -0.85
N HIS A 70 10.46 -12.13 0.14
CA HIS A 70 9.29 -12.97 0.35
C HIS A 70 8.05 -12.14 0.03
N GLY A 71 7.33 -12.49 -1.04
CA GLY A 71 6.04 -11.92 -1.40
C GLY A 71 4.92 -12.84 -0.93
N THR A 72 3.89 -12.28 -0.31
CA THR A 72 2.72 -13.07 0.09
C THR A 72 1.43 -12.45 -0.44
N ASP A 73 0.47 -13.26 -0.85
CA ASP A 73 -0.87 -12.80 -1.21
C ASP A 73 -1.90 -13.91 -0.95
N ILE A 74 -3.07 -13.54 -0.43
CA ILE A 74 -4.16 -14.51 -0.16
C ILE A 74 -4.92 -14.91 -1.41
N ASP A 75 -4.88 -14.10 -2.48
CA ASP A 75 -5.57 -14.38 -3.75
C ASP A 75 -4.71 -15.33 -4.61
N PRO A 76 -5.22 -16.54 -4.95
CA PRO A 76 -4.47 -17.50 -5.76
C PRO A 76 -4.08 -16.96 -7.14
N ALA A 77 -4.95 -16.16 -7.77
CA ALA A 77 -4.68 -15.60 -9.10
C ALA A 77 -3.55 -14.55 -9.04
N MET A 78 -3.49 -13.76 -7.96
CA MET A 78 -2.40 -12.81 -7.71
C MET A 78 -1.09 -13.57 -7.47
N ARG A 79 -1.07 -14.61 -6.63
CA ARG A 79 0.11 -15.45 -6.41
C ARG A 79 0.63 -16.08 -7.69
N GLU A 80 -0.25 -16.64 -8.51
CA GLU A 80 0.13 -17.22 -9.80
C GLU A 80 0.77 -16.16 -10.72
N ALA A 81 0.20 -14.97 -10.79
CA ALA A 81 0.76 -13.87 -11.57
C ALA A 81 2.12 -13.41 -11.03
N ALA A 82 2.27 -13.29 -9.69
CA ALA A 82 3.52 -12.95 -9.03
C ALA A 82 4.61 -14.01 -9.28
N THR A 83 4.25 -15.29 -9.16
CA THR A 83 5.16 -16.41 -9.43
C THR A 83 5.65 -16.39 -10.87
N ARG A 84 4.75 -16.17 -11.84
CA ARG A 84 5.16 -16.04 -13.27
C ARG A 84 6.09 -14.84 -13.48
N ARG A 85 5.78 -13.70 -12.85
CA ARG A 85 6.62 -12.48 -12.97
C ARG A 85 8.01 -12.68 -12.39
N CYS A 86 8.11 -13.38 -11.27
CA CYS A 86 9.36 -13.57 -10.54
C CYS A 86 10.09 -14.87 -10.90
N ALA A 87 9.62 -15.65 -11.88
CA ALA A 87 10.18 -16.96 -12.23
C ALA A 87 11.69 -16.95 -12.56
N GLY A 88 12.23 -15.82 -13.05
CA GLY A 88 13.66 -15.64 -13.32
C GLY A 88 14.47 -15.05 -12.15
N LEU A 89 13.87 -14.86 -10.97
CA LEU A 89 14.49 -14.23 -9.80
C LEU A 89 14.69 -15.27 -8.70
N PRO A 90 15.88 -15.89 -8.56
CA PRO A 90 16.12 -17.02 -7.65
C PRO A 90 16.04 -16.63 -6.17
N ASN A 91 16.08 -15.34 -5.87
CA ASN A 91 15.99 -14.78 -4.52
C ASN A 91 14.57 -14.34 -4.13
N VAL A 92 13.54 -14.68 -4.94
CA VAL A 92 12.14 -14.37 -4.63
C VAL A 92 11.36 -15.64 -4.35
N SER A 93 10.63 -15.66 -3.23
CA SER A 93 9.63 -16.68 -2.90
C SER A 93 8.24 -16.04 -2.83
N ILE A 94 7.22 -16.76 -3.32
CA ILE A 94 5.82 -16.31 -3.30
C ILE A 94 4.95 -17.41 -2.68
N ASP A 95 4.14 -17.06 -1.68
CA ASP A 95 3.18 -17.96 -1.05
C ASP A 95 1.95 -17.21 -0.48
N ASP A 96 1.14 -17.89 0.36
CA ASP A 96 -0.06 -17.34 1.00
C ASP A 96 0.09 -17.15 2.52
N ALA A 97 1.33 -17.14 3.02
CA ALA A 97 1.60 -16.96 4.44
C ALA A 97 1.00 -15.64 4.94
N ARG A 98 0.35 -15.70 6.09
CA ARG A 98 -0.21 -14.54 6.76
C ARG A 98 0.80 -13.95 7.73
N LEU A 99 0.69 -12.65 7.99
CA LEU A 99 1.63 -11.93 8.86
C LEU A 99 1.88 -12.63 10.21
N GLY A 100 0.84 -13.15 10.87
CA GLY A 100 0.97 -13.88 12.13
C GLY A 100 1.78 -15.18 12.06
N GLN A 101 1.83 -15.82 10.89
CA GLN A 101 2.60 -17.04 10.66
C GLN A 101 4.09 -16.74 10.42
N LEU A 102 4.43 -15.53 10.05
CA LEU A 102 5.78 -15.08 9.73
C LEU A 102 6.56 -14.57 10.96
N ALA A 103 5.88 -14.40 12.09
CA ALA A 103 6.45 -13.76 13.28
C ALA A 103 7.50 -14.62 14.03
N GLU A 104 7.58 -15.92 13.78
CA GLU A 104 8.42 -16.86 14.52
C GLU A 104 9.79 -17.14 13.88
N GLY A 105 10.12 -16.46 12.78
CA GLY A 105 11.35 -16.68 12.04
C GLY A 105 12.48 -15.70 12.38
N GLU A 106 13.58 -15.84 11.67
CA GLU A 106 14.62 -14.81 11.64
C GLU A 106 14.05 -13.51 11.10
N GLY A 107 14.05 -12.45 11.88
CA GLY A 107 13.44 -11.16 11.56
C GLY A 107 13.81 -10.62 10.18
N VAL A 108 13.01 -9.68 9.66
CA VAL A 108 13.21 -9.06 8.34
C VAL A 108 13.75 -7.64 8.45
N ASP A 109 14.36 -7.15 7.39
CA ASP A 109 14.92 -5.80 7.34
C ASP A 109 13.92 -4.79 6.74
N LEU A 110 12.96 -5.29 5.94
CA LEU A 110 11.91 -4.48 5.33
C LEU A 110 10.57 -5.23 5.39
N VAL A 111 9.51 -4.53 5.76
CA VAL A 111 8.13 -4.93 5.50
C VAL A 111 7.48 -3.87 4.62
N THR A 112 6.86 -4.28 3.52
CA THR A 112 6.03 -3.44 2.68
C THR A 112 4.57 -3.90 2.68
N MET A 113 3.64 -2.96 2.66
CA MET A 113 2.21 -3.18 2.46
C MET A 113 1.68 -2.11 1.53
N VAL A 114 1.20 -2.50 0.35
CA VAL A 114 0.59 -1.56 -0.61
C VAL A 114 -0.86 -1.92 -0.83
N ALA A 115 -1.77 -1.10 -0.30
CA ALA A 115 -3.22 -1.33 -0.32
C ALA A 115 -3.66 -2.62 0.41
N VAL A 116 -3.02 -2.96 1.51
CA VAL A 116 -3.27 -4.19 2.28
C VAL A 116 -3.77 -3.92 3.70
N LEU A 117 -3.20 -2.95 4.40
CA LEU A 117 -3.43 -2.76 5.84
C LEU A 117 -4.92 -2.59 6.21
N HIS A 118 -5.75 -2.07 5.30
CA HIS A 118 -7.19 -1.89 5.52
C HIS A 118 -8.01 -3.20 5.47
N HIS A 119 -7.38 -4.32 5.11
CA HIS A 119 -7.98 -5.66 5.18
C HIS A 119 -7.64 -6.43 6.47
N LEU A 120 -6.77 -5.87 7.30
CA LEU A 120 -6.26 -6.51 8.51
C LEU A 120 -6.84 -5.84 9.75
N ASP A 121 -6.83 -6.57 10.88
CA ASP A 121 -6.99 -5.92 12.18
C ASP A 121 -5.80 -4.98 12.40
N LEU A 122 -6.09 -3.69 12.54
CA LEU A 122 -5.08 -2.64 12.54
C LEU A 122 -4.08 -2.79 13.69
N ASP A 123 -4.57 -2.98 14.91
CA ASP A 123 -3.71 -3.02 16.10
C ASP A 123 -2.84 -4.29 16.10
N GLU A 124 -3.42 -5.42 15.72
CA GLU A 124 -2.71 -6.68 15.61
C GLU A 124 -1.65 -6.62 14.50
N ALA A 125 -2.00 -6.14 13.31
CA ALA A 125 -1.06 -6.03 12.19
C ALA A 125 0.15 -5.15 12.53
N LEU A 126 -0.07 -4.00 13.18
CA LEU A 126 1.03 -3.11 13.56
C LEU A 126 1.93 -3.73 14.65
N ARG A 127 1.36 -4.48 15.61
CA ARG A 127 2.14 -5.23 16.62
C ARG A 127 2.98 -6.34 15.98
N GLN A 128 2.39 -7.10 15.06
CA GLN A 128 3.09 -8.16 14.34
C GLN A 128 4.23 -7.59 13.46
N VAL A 129 4.01 -6.49 12.77
CA VAL A 129 5.06 -5.79 12.00
C VAL A 129 6.20 -5.36 12.91
N ALA A 130 5.90 -4.81 14.10
CA ALA A 130 6.93 -4.41 15.06
C ALA A 130 7.76 -5.62 15.55
N ALA A 131 7.11 -6.76 15.73
CA ALA A 131 7.74 -7.98 16.23
C ALA A 131 8.69 -8.64 15.22
N ILE A 132 8.32 -8.65 13.92
CA ILE A 132 9.12 -9.31 12.88
C ILE A 132 10.26 -8.45 12.33
N LEU A 133 10.20 -7.13 12.50
CA LEU A 133 11.25 -6.23 12.02
C LEU A 133 12.46 -6.26 12.95
N ARG A 134 13.64 -6.45 12.38
CA ARG A 134 14.91 -6.30 13.09
C ARG A 134 15.14 -4.85 13.52
N PRO A 135 15.97 -4.62 14.54
CA PRO A 135 16.46 -3.28 14.85
C PRO A 135 17.08 -2.61 13.60
N GLY A 136 16.68 -1.37 13.30
CA GLY A 136 17.05 -0.65 12.08
C GLY A 136 16.24 -1.05 10.83
N GLY A 137 15.42 -2.10 10.90
CA GLY A 137 14.50 -2.50 9.84
C GLY A 137 13.38 -1.47 9.65
N ARG A 138 12.77 -1.46 8.48
CA ARG A 138 11.76 -0.45 8.11
C ARG A 138 10.43 -1.05 7.74
N PHE A 139 9.37 -0.39 8.16
CA PHE A 139 8.01 -0.61 7.68
C PHE A 139 7.60 0.53 6.75
N LEU A 140 7.21 0.21 5.52
CA LEU A 140 6.76 1.15 4.51
C LEU A 140 5.38 0.72 4.02
N CYS A 141 4.35 1.48 4.40
CA CYS A 141 2.98 1.17 4.02
C CYS A 141 2.37 2.30 3.19
N VAL A 142 1.68 1.90 2.13
CA VAL A 142 0.79 2.75 1.33
C VAL A 142 -0.62 2.22 1.51
N GLY A 143 -1.46 2.97 2.19
CA GLY A 143 -2.79 2.50 2.57
C GLY A 143 -3.92 3.40 2.09
N LEU A 144 -5.14 2.87 2.21
CA LEU A 144 -6.39 3.61 2.07
C LEU A 144 -6.96 3.89 3.45
N ALA A 145 -7.68 5.00 3.58
CA ALA A 145 -8.34 5.36 4.82
C ALA A 145 -9.69 6.01 4.53
N ARG A 146 -10.65 5.77 5.41
CA ARG A 146 -11.98 6.39 5.35
C ARG A 146 -11.88 7.87 5.70
N PRO A 147 -12.57 8.78 4.97
CA PRO A 147 -12.69 10.17 5.38
C PRO A 147 -13.50 10.26 6.69
N ALA A 148 -13.04 11.08 7.63
CA ALA A 148 -13.66 11.22 8.94
C ALA A 148 -13.96 12.69 9.34
N GLY A 149 -13.66 13.65 8.47
CA GLY A 149 -13.91 15.06 8.76
C GLY A 149 -13.80 15.96 7.53
N PRO A 150 -14.14 17.26 7.67
CA PRO A 150 -14.16 18.18 6.54
C PRO A 150 -12.80 18.34 5.85
N GLY A 151 -11.69 18.25 6.58
CA GLY A 151 -10.35 18.26 6.00
C GLY A 151 -10.05 17.03 5.16
N ASP A 152 -10.65 15.88 5.49
CA ASP A 152 -10.54 14.65 4.72
C ASP A 152 -11.32 14.77 3.41
N LEU A 153 -12.54 15.32 3.48
CA LEU A 153 -13.38 15.56 2.31
C LEU A 153 -12.72 16.55 1.33
N ALA A 154 -12.08 17.60 1.84
CA ALA A 154 -11.33 18.53 1.00
C ALA A 154 -10.15 17.84 0.29
N TRP A 155 -9.46 16.94 0.98
CA TRP A 155 -8.37 16.15 0.41
C TRP A 155 -8.85 15.13 -0.62
N GLU A 156 -10.01 14.51 -0.40
CA GLU A 156 -10.65 13.63 -1.38
C GLU A 156 -11.07 14.41 -2.63
N ALA A 157 -11.71 15.57 -2.46
CA ALA A 157 -12.07 16.44 -3.58
C ALA A 157 -10.82 16.84 -4.40
N ALA A 158 -9.73 17.20 -3.75
CA ALA A 158 -8.44 17.45 -4.41
C ALA A 158 -7.94 16.21 -5.16
N SER A 159 -8.06 15.02 -4.56
CA SER A 159 -7.67 13.76 -5.19
C SER A 159 -8.53 13.44 -6.42
N VAL A 160 -9.85 13.67 -6.36
CA VAL A 160 -10.77 13.50 -7.51
C VAL A 160 -10.36 14.39 -8.68
N VAL A 161 -10.07 15.66 -8.41
CA VAL A 161 -9.70 16.64 -9.46
C VAL A 161 -8.32 16.37 -10.05
N THR A 162 -7.35 15.98 -9.20
CA THR A 162 -5.97 15.76 -9.64
C THR A 162 -5.75 14.39 -10.28
N ASN A 163 -6.60 13.40 -10.00
CA ASN A 163 -6.45 12.03 -10.48
C ASN A 163 -6.39 11.93 -12.03
N PRO A 164 -7.29 12.56 -12.82
CA PRO A 164 -7.20 12.54 -14.27
C PRO A 164 -5.94 13.22 -14.81
N VAL A 165 -5.49 14.30 -14.16
CA VAL A 165 -4.26 15.02 -14.55
C VAL A 165 -3.04 14.14 -14.34
N ILE A 166 -2.96 13.45 -13.19
CA ILE A 166 -1.88 12.49 -12.89
C ILE A 166 -1.93 11.33 -13.89
N GLY A 167 -3.12 10.80 -14.19
CA GLY A 167 -3.32 9.76 -15.19
C GLY A 167 -2.79 10.17 -16.56
N TYR A 168 -3.16 11.36 -17.03
CA TYR A 168 -2.68 11.90 -18.30
C TYR A 168 -1.17 12.10 -18.36
N VAL A 169 -0.56 12.65 -17.30
CA VAL A 169 0.89 12.86 -17.24
C VAL A 169 1.66 11.54 -17.23
N ARG A 170 1.14 10.52 -16.56
CA ARG A 170 1.80 9.21 -16.46
C ARG A 170 1.56 8.31 -17.67
N HIS A 171 0.37 8.42 -18.27
CA HIS A 171 -0.06 7.65 -19.44
C HIS A 171 -0.70 8.58 -20.47
N PRO A 172 0.10 9.36 -21.22
CA PRO A 172 -0.41 10.34 -22.20
C PRO A 172 -1.14 9.67 -23.36
N TRP A 173 -0.90 8.40 -23.61
CA TRP A 173 -1.56 7.63 -24.66
C TRP A 173 -2.88 7.05 -24.16
N VAL A 174 -3.94 7.20 -24.96
CA VAL A 174 -5.27 6.67 -24.63
C VAL A 174 -5.23 5.15 -24.65
N SER A 175 -5.66 4.52 -23.56
CA SER A 175 -5.79 3.06 -23.49
C SER A 175 -6.92 2.58 -24.40
N GLN A 176 -6.64 1.57 -25.22
CA GLN A 176 -7.62 0.94 -26.12
C GLN A 176 -8.18 -0.38 -25.55
N GLY A 177 -8.35 -0.48 -24.24
CA GLY A 177 -8.89 -1.70 -23.62
C GLY A 177 -9.04 -1.59 -22.11
N PRO A 178 -9.57 -2.64 -21.47
CA PRO A 178 -9.60 -2.68 -20.02
C PRO A 178 -8.15 -2.62 -19.47
N PRO A 179 -7.96 -2.03 -18.29
CA PRO A 179 -6.63 -1.92 -17.70
C PRO A 179 -6.01 -3.32 -17.53
N PRO A 180 -4.71 -3.49 -17.82
CA PRO A 180 -4.06 -4.81 -17.81
C PRO A 180 -4.01 -5.47 -16.42
N TRP A 181 -4.31 -4.73 -15.37
CA TRP A 181 -4.38 -5.24 -13.98
C TRP A 181 -5.75 -5.79 -13.58
N GLY A 182 -6.78 -5.72 -14.45
CA GLY A 182 -8.11 -6.26 -14.17
C GLY A 182 -8.85 -5.55 -13.02
N LYS A 183 -9.91 -6.19 -12.52
CA LYS A 183 -10.62 -5.72 -11.31
C LYS A 183 -9.84 -6.23 -10.09
N VAL A 184 -9.23 -5.33 -9.34
CA VAL A 184 -8.67 -5.64 -8.02
C VAL A 184 -9.82 -5.64 -7.02
N PRO A 185 -9.96 -6.67 -6.15
CA PRO A 185 -10.93 -6.65 -5.07
C PRO A 185 -10.68 -5.42 -4.19
N MET A 186 -11.65 -4.51 -4.13
CA MET A 186 -11.57 -3.32 -3.30
C MET A 186 -12.54 -3.49 -2.13
N ALA A 187 -12.02 -3.57 -0.92
CA ALA A 187 -12.80 -3.35 0.29
C ALA A 187 -12.69 -1.88 0.70
N ASP A 188 -13.81 -1.31 1.12
CA ASP A 188 -13.80 0.05 1.66
C ASP A 188 -13.01 0.09 2.97
N PRO A 189 -12.11 1.06 3.16
CA PRO A 189 -11.33 1.16 4.37
C PRO A 189 -12.23 1.49 5.57
N ALA A 190 -12.16 0.68 6.63
CA ALA A 190 -12.91 0.89 7.85
C ALA A 190 -12.32 2.06 8.67
N GLU A 191 -11.00 2.22 8.64
CA GLU A 191 -10.28 3.12 9.52
C GLU A 191 -9.97 4.48 8.89
N SER A 192 -10.05 5.54 9.72
CA SER A 192 -9.63 6.88 9.34
C SER A 192 -8.12 7.08 9.55
N VAL A 193 -7.51 8.05 8.86
CA VAL A 193 -6.10 8.42 9.10
C VAL A 193 -5.85 8.79 10.58
N GLY A 194 -6.86 9.37 11.26
CA GLY A 194 -6.80 9.67 12.69
C GLY A 194 -6.71 8.41 13.56
N ALA A 195 -7.50 7.38 13.24
CA ALA A 195 -7.46 6.09 13.94
C ALA A 195 -6.10 5.39 13.69
N ILE A 196 -5.64 5.34 12.45
CA ILE A 196 -4.34 4.77 12.09
C ILE A 196 -3.19 5.48 12.84
N ARG A 197 -3.24 6.82 12.98
CA ARG A 197 -2.24 7.57 13.76
C ARG A 197 -2.26 7.21 15.24
N ARG A 198 -3.44 6.98 15.82
CA ARG A 198 -3.54 6.57 17.25
C ARG A 198 -2.96 5.18 17.45
N ALA A 199 -3.35 4.20 16.66
CA ALA A 199 -2.83 2.84 16.70
C ALA A 199 -1.31 2.81 16.50
N ALA A 200 -0.81 3.52 15.50
CA ALA A 200 0.63 3.59 15.22
C ALA A 200 1.43 4.26 16.34
N ARG A 201 0.89 5.22 17.09
CA ARG A 201 1.60 5.81 18.25
C ARG A 201 1.90 4.77 19.32
N THR A 202 1.00 3.81 19.49
CA THR A 202 1.13 2.74 20.50
C THR A 202 2.05 1.63 20.00
N ALA A 203 1.81 1.10 18.81
CA ALA A 203 2.50 -0.07 18.31
C ALA A 203 3.86 0.27 17.64
N LEU A 204 3.98 1.46 17.03
CA LEU A 204 5.13 1.89 16.24
C LEU A 204 5.57 3.30 16.67
N PRO A 205 6.17 3.48 17.85
CA PRO A 205 6.59 4.80 18.34
C PRO A 205 7.52 5.50 17.34
N GLY A 206 7.21 6.75 17.02
CA GLY A 206 7.97 7.54 16.04
C GLY A 206 7.54 7.34 14.58
N ALA A 207 6.50 6.54 14.30
CA ALA A 207 5.97 6.36 12.95
C ALA A 207 5.49 7.69 12.33
N ARG A 208 5.78 7.87 11.05
CA ARG A 208 5.40 9.04 10.27
C ARG A 208 4.28 8.69 9.30
N ILE A 209 3.12 9.35 9.46
CA ILE A 209 1.96 9.12 8.59
C ILE A 209 1.63 10.41 7.85
N ARG A 210 1.63 10.35 6.51
CA ARG A 210 1.35 11.49 5.63
C ARG A 210 0.24 11.14 4.65
N ARG A 211 -0.72 12.05 4.46
CA ARG A 211 -1.69 11.97 3.37
C ARG A 211 -1.02 12.17 2.02
N ARG A 212 -1.52 11.48 1.02
CA ARG A 212 -1.06 11.54 -0.37
C ARG A 212 -2.23 11.73 -1.30
N LEU A 213 -1.98 12.30 -2.47
CA LEU A 213 -2.96 12.33 -3.56
C LEU A 213 -3.30 10.91 -4.02
N GLY A 214 -4.40 10.74 -4.74
CA GLY A 214 -4.88 9.44 -5.19
C GLY A 214 -5.49 8.60 -4.07
N PHE A 215 -6.14 9.25 -3.09
CA PHE A 215 -6.87 8.59 -1.99
C PHE A 215 -5.99 7.71 -1.10
N ARG A 216 -4.72 8.06 -0.95
CA ARG A 216 -3.73 7.25 -0.22
C ARG A 216 -3.17 8.01 0.98
N TYR A 217 -2.61 7.23 1.91
CA TYR A 217 -1.64 7.71 2.89
C TYR A 217 -0.37 6.87 2.82
N THR A 218 0.73 7.41 3.31
CA THR A 218 1.97 6.67 3.54
C THR A 218 2.24 6.59 5.03
N LEU A 219 2.64 5.40 5.51
CA LEU A 219 3.17 5.17 6.84
C LEU A 219 4.60 4.68 6.70
N GLU A 220 5.50 5.32 7.41
CA GLU A 220 6.93 5.01 7.46
C GLU A 220 7.35 4.87 8.92
N TRP A 221 8.00 3.77 9.24
CA TRP A 221 8.54 3.51 10.57
C TRP A 221 9.87 2.76 10.47
N THR A 222 10.77 3.06 11.38
CA THR A 222 12.03 2.33 11.57
C THR A 222 12.01 1.73 12.96
N ASN A 223 12.25 0.43 13.07
CA ASN A 223 12.35 -0.21 14.38
C ASN A 223 13.59 0.32 15.13
N PRO A 224 13.41 1.05 16.22
CA PRO A 224 14.54 1.61 16.97
C PRO A 224 15.38 0.56 17.69
N GLY A 225 14.88 -0.70 17.76
CA GLY A 225 15.41 -1.71 18.66
C GLY A 225 14.98 -1.47 20.12
N VAL A 226 15.24 -2.45 20.96
CA VAL A 226 15.03 -2.32 22.41
C VAL A 226 16.23 -1.54 22.97
N PRO A 227 16.04 -0.40 23.68
CA PRO A 227 17.14 0.25 24.38
C PRO A 227 17.71 -0.74 25.40
N GLY A 228 18.96 -1.19 25.22
CA GLY A 228 19.67 -2.00 26.21
C GLY A 228 20.11 -3.42 25.81
N ARG A 229 19.77 -3.93 24.61
CA ARG A 229 20.49 -5.10 24.07
C ARG A 229 21.63 -4.64 23.15
N ALA A 230 22.70 -4.16 23.76
CA ALA A 230 23.99 -4.12 23.09
C ALA A 230 24.35 -5.56 22.69
N ALA A 231 24.76 -5.74 21.44
CA ALA A 231 25.26 -7.02 20.97
C ALA A 231 26.37 -7.48 21.94
N VAL A 232 26.11 -8.57 22.65
CA VAL A 232 27.20 -9.34 23.23
C VAL A 232 27.91 -9.98 22.03
N ALA A 233 29.11 -9.46 21.78
CA ALA A 233 30.01 -9.93 20.75
C ALA A 233 30.46 -11.36 21.01
#